data_803baa074114e6963e8bfb80a2bea39c
#
_entry.id   803baa074114e6963e8bfb80a2bea39c
#
_cell.length_a   1.000
_cell.length_b   1.000
_cell.length_c   1.000
_cell.angle_alpha   90.00
_cell.angle_beta   90.00
_cell.angle_gamma   90.00
#
_symmetry.space_group_name_H-M   'P 1'
#
loop_
_entity.id
_entity.type
_entity.pdbx_description
1 polymer ?
#
loop_
_entity_poly.entity_id
_entity_poly.type
_entity_poly.pdbx_seq_one_letter_code
_entity_poly.pdbx_strand_id
1 'polypeptide(L)'
;MIHRYVLQTPAAIAVVVLNFIFSAASAQQTDVDRINQLERKLEQSFKIIEQLNQRVQDLESAHAASKPGAASEPVLPPQAERLEAVEQKVTDLVENAGKSQGDRGIPVHGFADVGFGKASVGAGENRANGFAIGTLSFYLTPQFTDRTKALIELAFEGDSAAGVIATDLERLQFGYSVNDAATLWLGRFHTPFGFWNTAYHHGAQIQTSVLRPRFIDFEDKGGIVPAHMVGVLASGLIPVGKGKVVYDAYLGNGSRIVNDALDPNITRDDNSNKALGLNLGYRFSGRLSGLQTGGHISTQQVNSYAGGALLNRTRVNMLGGYAVYENEPWEIISELYSFRNKDLSGGTGNHSSWAGFVQGGYGFGDWLPYARLEKTSLSKNDSYFVNQASGRSYSRYALGVRYELNEYAVLKLEANRTRQPDQTDGDYNEAWFQYAIRF
;
A
#
# COMPACT_ATOMS: atom_id res chain seq x y z
N MET A 1 -37.98 -30.33 -7.51
CA MET A 1 -37.60 -29.78 -6.20
C MET A 1 -36.53 -28.73 -6.45
N ILE A 2 -36.92 -27.48 -6.41
CA ILE A 2 -36.05 -26.33 -6.74
C ILE A 2 -35.61 -25.75 -5.41
N HIS A 3 -34.32 -25.90 -5.07
CA HIS A 3 -33.74 -25.22 -3.92
C HIS A 3 -33.42 -23.76 -4.33
N ARG A 4 -34.21 -22.82 -3.81
CA ARG A 4 -33.94 -21.39 -3.85
C ARG A 4 -32.79 -21.07 -2.88
N TYR A 5 -31.60 -20.76 -3.38
CA TYR A 5 -30.61 -20.04 -2.59
C TYR A 5 -31.03 -18.56 -2.47
N VAL A 6 -31.43 -18.19 -1.27
CA VAL A 6 -31.69 -16.79 -0.89
C VAL A 6 -30.34 -16.08 -0.84
N LEU A 7 -30.11 -15.21 -1.80
CA LEU A 7 -29.00 -14.25 -1.77
C LEU A 7 -29.23 -13.30 -0.58
N GLN A 8 -28.38 -13.38 0.43
CA GLN A 8 -28.36 -12.43 1.53
C GLN A 8 -28.10 -11.03 0.97
N THR A 9 -28.97 -10.09 1.32
CA THR A 9 -28.94 -8.72 0.86
C THR A 9 -27.73 -7.96 1.41
N PRO A 10 -27.19 -6.93 0.70
CA PRO A 10 -26.06 -6.11 1.17
C PRO A 10 -26.25 -5.50 2.58
N ALA A 11 -27.49 -5.34 3.03
CA ALA A 11 -27.83 -4.89 4.38
C ALA A 11 -27.34 -5.85 5.48
N ALA A 12 -27.27 -7.16 5.22
CA ALA A 12 -26.82 -8.15 6.21
C ALA A 12 -25.31 -8.04 6.48
N ILE A 13 -24.52 -7.70 5.46
CA ILE A 13 -23.06 -7.52 5.59
C ILE A 13 -22.76 -6.22 6.37
N ALA A 14 -23.50 -5.15 6.10
CA ALA A 14 -23.36 -3.89 6.83
C ALA A 14 -23.70 -4.03 8.32
N VAL A 15 -24.73 -4.82 8.66
CA VAL A 15 -25.13 -5.10 10.05
C VAL A 15 -24.09 -5.94 10.78
N VAL A 16 -23.45 -6.91 10.11
CA VAL A 16 -22.37 -7.71 10.72
C VAL A 16 -21.15 -6.85 11.01
N VAL A 17 -20.74 -5.98 10.09
CA VAL A 17 -19.62 -5.04 10.29
C VAL A 17 -19.92 -4.04 11.40
N LEU A 18 -21.14 -3.48 11.45
CA LEU A 18 -21.54 -2.56 12.53
C LEU A 18 -21.60 -3.28 13.90
N ASN A 19 -22.11 -4.51 13.97
CA ASN A 19 -22.14 -5.26 15.23
C ASN A 19 -20.74 -5.65 15.73
N PHE A 20 -19.79 -5.93 14.82
CA PHE A 20 -18.40 -6.18 15.20
C PHE A 20 -17.72 -4.92 15.76
N ILE A 21 -18.02 -3.74 15.21
CA ILE A 21 -17.53 -2.45 15.70
C ILE A 21 -18.13 -2.10 17.06
N PHE A 22 -19.43 -2.35 17.27
CA PHE A 22 -20.10 -2.07 18.55
C PHE A 22 -19.73 -3.06 19.68
N SER A 23 -19.41 -4.33 19.36
CA SER A 23 -18.97 -5.30 20.37
C SER A 23 -17.56 -5.00 20.91
N ALA A 24 -16.73 -4.33 20.14
CA ALA A 24 -15.39 -3.89 20.57
C ALA A 24 -15.43 -2.61 21.43
N ALA A 25 -16.54 -1.87 21.42
CA ALA A 25 -16.70 -0.60 22.14
C ALA A 25 -17.01 -0.77 23.65
N SER A 26 -17.17 -1.99 24.16
CA SER A 26 -17.55 -2.24 25.56
C SER A 26 -16.39 -2.32 26.55
N ALA A 27 -15.15 -2.02 26.14
CA ALA A 27 -13.99 -1.94 27.04
C ALA A 27 -13.40 -0.52 27.03
N GLN A 28 -14.19 0.45 27.44
CA GLN A 28 -13.73 1.83 27.65
C GLN A 28 -13.00 1.93 28.99
N GLN A 29 -11.68 1.70 28.99
CA GLN A 29 -10.79 2.12 30.05
C GLN A 29 -10.77 3.65 30.08
N THR A 30 -11.03 4.26 31.22
CA THR A 30 -11.00 5.72 31.37
C THR A 30 -9.59 6.26 31.09
N ASP A 31 -9.46 7.49 30.59
CA ASP A 31 -8.16 8.12 30.31
C ASP A 31 -7.25 8.10 31.54
N VAL A 32 -7.82 8.13 32.75
CA VAL A 32 -7.10 7.99 34.03
C VAL A 32 -6.46 6.61 34.19
N ASP A 33 -7.15 5.51 33.79
CA ASP A 33 -6.60 4.16 33.87
C ASP A 33 -5.45 3.98 32.86
N ARG A 34 -5.53 4.64 31.72
CA ARG A 34 -4.50 4.62 30.69
C ARG A 34 -3.25 5.40 31.10
N ILE A 35 -3.41 6.56 31.73
CA ILE A 35 -2.32 7.35 32.33
C ILE A 35 -1.65 6.52 33.42
N ASN A 36 -2.40 5.96 34.35
CA ASN A 36 -1.88 5.10 35.41
C ASN A 36 -1.18 3.83 34.88
N GLN A 37 -1.57 3.33 33.73
CA GLN A 37 -0.90 2.19 33.09
C GLN A 37 0.42 2.62 32.43
N LEU A 38 0.45 3.79 31.81
CA LEU A 38 1.67 4.37 31.22
C LEU A 38 2.68 4.74 32.31
N GLU A 39 2.24 5.33 33.42
CA GLU A 39 3.09 5.63 34.57
C GLU A 39 3.70 4.36 35.17
N ARG A 40 2.92 3.30 35.33
CA ARG A 40 3.46 2.01 35.82
C ARG A 40 4.48 1.39 34.84
N LYS A 41 4.26 1.51 33.54
CA LYS A 41 5.23 1.05 32.54
C LYS A 41 6.52 1.89 32.55
N LEU A 42 6.37 3.18 32.76
CA LEU A 42 7.50 4.10 32.90
C LEU A 42 8.33 3.76 34.16
N GLU A 43 7.68 3.56 35.31
CA GLU A 43 8.34 3.12 36.53
C GLU A 43 9.05 1.75 36.37
N GLN A 44 8.41 0.80 35.68
CA GLN A 44 9.06 -0.49 35.36
C GLN A 44 10.30 -0.32 34.48
N SER A 45 10.22 0.60 33.49
CA SER A 45 11.35 0.90 32.62
C SER A 45 12.53 1.53 33.42
N PHE A 46 12.22 2.46 34.32
CA PHE A 46 13.25 3.03 35.21
C PHE A 46 13.91 1.98 36.11
N LYS A 47 13.14 1.06 36.69
CA LYS A 47 13.69 -0.04 37.50
C LYS A 47 14.62 -0.98 36.69
N ILE A 48 14.24 -1.24 35.43
CA ILE A 48 15.05 -2.06 34.52
C ILE A 48 16.38 -1.33 34.20
N ILE A 49 16.32 -0.04 33.94
CA ILE A 49 17.49 0.80 33.65
C ILE A 49 18.42 0.82 34.89
N GLU A 50 17.88 0.98 36.06
CA GLU A 50 18.65 0.97 37.31
C GLU A 50 19.31 -0.40 37.58
N GLN A 51 18.60 -1.51 37.34
CA GLN A 51 19.17 -2.87 37.43
C GLN A 51 20.26 -3.12 36.37
N LEU A 52 20.08 -2.60 35.15
CA LEU A 52 21.10 -2.71 34.11
C LEU A 52 22.36 -1.89 34.46
N ASN A 53 22.19 -0.68 34.96
CA ASN A 53 23.32 0.14 35.43
C ASN A 53 24.09 -0.53 36.56
N GLN A 54 23.40 -1.13 37.53
CA GLN A 54 24.01 -1.87 38.61
C GLN A 54 24.82 -3.10 38.11
N ARG A 55 24.24 -3.81 37.15
CA ARG A 55 24.88 -4.97 36.52
C ARG A 55 26.11 -4.60 35.67
N VAL A 56 26.08 -3.43 35.02
CA VAL A 56 27.22 -2.85 34.29
C VAL A 56 28.37 -2.51 35.31
N GLN A 57 28.05 -1.87 36.43
CA GLN A 57 29.04 -1.56 37.50
C GLN A 57 29.63 -2.83 38.10
N ASP A 58 28.82 -3.88 38.31
CA ASP A 58 29.31 -5.18 38.83
C ASP A 58 30.24 -5.85 37.81
N LEU A 59 29.92 -5.79 36.49
CA LEU A 59 30.78 -6.33 35.45
C LEU A 59 32.07 -5.53 35.26
N GLU A 60 32.03 -4.21 35.38
CA GLU A 60 33.21 -3.35 35.34
C GLU A 60 34.14 -3.61 36.54
N SER A 61 33.55 -3.79 37.71
CA SER A 61 34.31 -4.15 38.93
C SER A 61 34.95 -5.53 38.81
N ALA A 62 34.25 -6.50 38.21
CA ALA A 62 34.78 -7.84 37.97
C ALA A 62 35.88 -7.84 36.87
N HIS A 63 35.76 -6.96 35.86
CA HIS A 63 36.77 -6.81 34.81
C HIS A 63 38.05 -6.09 35.29
N ALA A 64 37.90 -5.13 36.21
CA ALA A 64 39.03 -4.46 36.86
C ALA A 64 39.88 -5.40 37.75
N ALA A 65 39.24 -6.48 38.23
CA ALA A 65 39.92 -7.47 39.08
C ALA A 65 40.72 -8.56 38.32
N SER A 66 40.57 -8.62 36.97
CA SER A 66 41.19 -9.65 36.12
C SER A 66 42.12 -9.05 35.07
N LYS A 67 43.36 -8.66 35.46
CA LYS A 67 44.49 -8.44 34.54
C LYS A 67 45.66 -9.30 34.98
N PRO A 68 46.41 -9.99 34.04
CA PRO A 68 47.41 -9.31 33.23
C PRO A 68 47.61 -9.89 31.80
N GLY A 69 48.13 -9.06 30.86
CA GLY A 69 48.88 -9.51 29.68
C GLY A 69 48.40 -9.02 28.32
N ALA A 70 49.14 -8.08 27.79
CA ALA A 70 49.10 -7.37 26.52
C ALA A 70 48.72 -8.10 25.23
N ALA A 71 47.86 -7.46 24.45
CA ALA A 71 47.98 -7.31 23.00
C ALA A 71 47.08 -6.14 22.54
N SER A 72 47.61 -5.26 21.69
CA SER A 72 46.98 -4.02 21.22
C SER A 72 45.94 -4.29 20.17
N GLU A 73 44.68 -4.02 20.51
CA GLU A 73 43.55 -3.86 19.56
C GLU A 73 43.06 -2.41 19.49
N PRO A 74 42.38 -1.98 18.40
CA PRO A 74 42.04 -0.58 18.22
C PRO A 74 41.12 -0.06 19.32
N VAL A 75 41.48 1.08 19.89
CA VAL A 75 40.81 1.74 21.00
C VAL A 75 39.42 2.20 20.58
N LEU A 76 38.41 1.43 20.94
CA LEU A 76 37.04 1.91 20.99
C LEU A 76 36.90 2.89 22.17
N PRO A 77 36.16 4.00 22.03
CA PRO A 77 35.94 4.94 23.12
C PRO A 77 35.37 4.23 24.36
N PRO A 78 35.73 4.67 25.56
CA PRO A 78 35.29 4.04 26.81
C PRO A 78 33.77 3.87 26.85
N GLN A 79 33.32 2.74 27.40
CA GLN A 79 31.87 2.45 27.52
C GLN A 79 31.09 3.57 28.23
N ALA A 80 31.73 4.29 29.14
CA ALA A 80 31.15 5.46 29.79
C ALA A 80 30.80 6.59 28.83
N GLU A 81 31.67 6.94 27.87
CA GLU A 81 31.36 7.97 26.84
C GLU A 81 30.25 7.54 25.90
N ARG A 82 30.13 6.24 25.63
CA ARG A 82 29.01 5.71 24.81
C ARG A 82 27.72 5.70 25.60
N LEU A 83 27.76 5.46 26.90
CA LEU A 83 26.59 5.52 27.76
C LEU A 83 26.09 6.96 27.93
N GLU A 84 27.00 7.91 28.20
CA GLU A 84 26.68 9.34 28.24
C GLU A 84 26.11 9.84 26.92
N ALA A 85 26.68 9.41 25.79
CA ALA A 85 26.13 9.78 24.44
C ALA A 85 24.75 9.19 24.19
N VAL A 86 24.44 8.00 24.72
CA VAL A 86 23.10 7.39 24.64
C VAL A 86 22.14 8.09 25.61
N GLU A 87 22.55 8.36 26.84
CA GLU A 87 21.75 9.10 27.83
C GLU A 87 21.43 10.52 27.32
N GLN A 88 22.42 11.20 26.74
CA GLN A 88 22.20 12.53 26.14
C GLN A 88 21.23 12.47 24.96
N LYS A 89 21.35 11.49 24.07
CA LYS A 89 20.38 11.28 22.98
C LYS A 89 18.98 10.93 23.50
N VAL A 90 18.86 10.12 24.53
CA VAL A 90 17.55 9.81 25.16
C VAL A 90 16.97 11.04 25.82
N THR A 91 17.79 11.83 26.53
CA THR A 91 17.37 13.11 27.14
C THR A 91 16.94 14.11 26.07
N ASP A 92 17.72 14.25 24.99
CA ASP A 92 17.37 15.11 23.85
C ASP A 92 16.07 14.66 23.16
N LEU A 93 15.86 13.34 23.03
CA LEU A 93 14.62 12.80 22.48
C LEU A 93 13.42 13.05 23.39
N VAL A 94 13.57 12.91 24.71
CA VAL A 94 12.51 13.19 25.70
C VAL A 94 12.23 14.69 25.80
N GLU A 95 13.26 15.53 25.83
CA GLU A 95 13.08 16.99 25.83
C GLU A 95 12.47 17.50 24.52
N ASN A 96 12.90 16.96 23.38
CA ASN A 96 12.32 17.31 22.09
C ASN A 96 10.90 16.76 21.93
N ALA A 97 10.58 15.59 22.47
CA ALA A 97 9.21 15.10 22.57
C ALA A 97 8.32 15.98 23.43
N GLY A 98 8.87 16.55 24.53
CA GLY A 98 8.17 17.51 25.39
C GLY A 98 7.99 18.91 24.77
N LYS A 99 9.00 19.40 24.05
CA LYS A 99 8.96 20.70 23.35
C LYS A 99 8.09 20.69 22.11
N SER A 100 7.88 19.52 21.50
CA SER A 100 7.06 19.37 20.27
C SER A 100 5.55 19.47 20.50
N GLN A 101 5.08 19.68 21.73
CA GLN A 101 3.64 19.84 22.01
C GLN A 101 3.09 21.24 21.70
N GLY A 102 3.95 22.25 21.51
CA GLY A 102 3.55 23.65 21.29
C GLY A 102 3.65 24.17 19.85
N ASP A 103 4.47 23.54 19.00
CA ASP A 103 4.72 24.03 17.62
C ASP A 103 4.95 22.84 16.67
N ARG A 104 4.00 21.91 16.67
CA ARG A 104 4.01 20.80 15.72
C ARG A 104 3.53 21.30 14.39
N GLY A 105 4.48 21.71 13.53
CA GLY A 105 4.22 21.84 12.12
C GLY A 105 3.54 20.55 11.59
N ILE A 106 2.76 20.66 10.53
CA ILE A 106 2.16 19.51 9.87
C ILE A 106 3.29 18.63 9.35
N PRO A 107 3.41 17.34 9.77
CA PRO A 107 4.42 16.45 9.22
C PRO A 107 4.23 16.31 7.71
N VAL A 108 5.28 16.62 6.95
CA VAL A 108 5.33 16.50 5.50
C VAL A 108 6.34 15.42 5.16
N HIS A 109 5.90 14.43 4.40
CA HIS A 109 6.74 13.37 3.83
C HIS A 109 6.53 13.35 2.34
N GLY A 110 7.44 12.77 1.60
CA GLY A 110 7.26 12.69 0.16
C GLY A 110 8.10 11.63 -0.51
N PHE A 111 7.73 11.40 -1.77
CA PHE A 111 8.49 10.60 -2.71
C PHE A 111 8.66 11.39 -4.00
N ALA A 112 9.80 11.22 -4.64
CA ALA A 112 10.02 11.76 -5.97
C ALA A 112 10.84 10.78 -6.81
N ASP A 113 10.60 10.77 -8.11
CA ASP A 113 11.42 10.00 -9.03
C ASP A 113 11.60 10.69 -10.38
N VAL A 114 12.72 10.37 -11.01
CA VAL A 114 13.05 10.73 -12.38
C VAL A 114 13.63 9.50 -13.07
N GLY A 115 13.46 9.39 -14.37
CA GLY A 115 13.91 8.21 -15.06
C GLY A 115 14.21 8.42 -16.54
N PHE A 116 14.58 7.33 -17.17
CA PHE A 116 14.71 7.20 -18.60
C PHE A 116 14.00 5.92 -19.04
N GLY A 117 13.12 6.04 -20.01
CA GLY A 117 12.39 4.91 -20.57
C GLY A 117 12.64 4.77 -22.06
N LYS A 118 12.66 3.52 -22.52
CA LYS A 118 12.68 3.18 -23.95
C LYS A 118 11.75 2.00 -24.19
N ALA A 119 10.84 2.15 -25.15
CA ALA A 119 9.93 1.10 -25.57
C ALA A 119 10.11 0.78 -27.05
N SER A 120 9.87 -0.47 -27.45
CA SER A 120 9.82 -0.84 -28.87
C SER A 120 8.50 -0.41 -29.50
N VAL A 121 8.43 -0.45 -30.82
CA VAL A 121 7.19 -0.30 -31.58
C VAL A 121 6.15 -1.31 -31.07
N GLY A 122 4.90 -0.92 -30.91
CA GLY A 122 3.83 -1.74 -30.32
C GLY A 122 3.52 -1.42 -28.86
N ALA A 123 4.38 -0.65 -28.18
CA ALA A 123 4.11 -0.24 -26.78
C ALA A 123 2.96 0.78 -26.62
N GLY A 124 2.40 1.25 -27.72
CA GLY A 124 1.47 2.38 -27.78
C GLY A 124 2.18 3.74 -27.81
N GLU A 125 1.48 4.75 -28.25
CA GLU A 125 2.06 6.08 -28.46
C GLU A 125 2.44 6.81 -27.15
N ASN A 126 1.89 6.35 -26.01
CA ASN A 126 1.97 7.04 -24.74
C ASN A 126 3.17 6.66 -23.87
N ARG A 127 4.12 5.86 -24.37
CA ARG A 127 5.30 5.50 -23.58
C ARG A 127 6.52 6.25 -24.06
N ALA A 128 7.03 7.10 -23.18
CA ALA A 128 8.18 7.96 -23.50
C ALA A 128 9.41 7.16 -23.91
N ASN A 129 10.02 7.61 -25.01
CA ASN A 129 11.39 7.27 -25.35
C ASN A 129 12.28 8.45 -24.96
N GLY A 130 12.81 8.45 -23.74
CA GLY A 130 13.63 9.54 -23.25
C GLY A 130 13.61 9.71 -21.75
N PHE A 131 14.15 10.82 -21.29
CA PHE A 131 14.06 11.21 -19.89
C PHE A 131 12.64 11.66 -19.54
N ALA A 132 12.20 11.28 -18.37
CA ALA A 132 10.89 11.64 -17.84
C ALA A 132 10.98 12.01 -16.36
N ILE A 133 10.22 13.01 -15.96
CA ILE A 133 9.85 13.21 -14.57
C ILE A 133 8.79 12.14 -14.27
N GLY A 134 8.98 11.39 -13.20
CA GLY A 134 7.99 10.45 -12.72
C GLY A 134 6.94 11.19 -11.87
N THR A 135 6.88 10.87 -10.60
CA THR A 135 5.92 11.45 -9.65
C THR A 135 6.65 12.18 -8.55
N LEU A 136 6.13 13.35 -8.14
CA LEU A 136 6.47 14.03 -6.90
C LEU A 136 5.23 14.02 -6.01
N SER A 137 5.23 13.23 -4.93
CA SER A 137 4.11 13.13 -4.00
C SER A 137 4.44 13.74 -2.65
N PHE A 138 3.51 14.52 -2.10
CA PHE A 138 3.56 15.05 -0.75
C PHE A 138 2.47 14.44 0.11
N TYR A 139 2.85 13.98 1.29
CA TYR A 139 1.96 13.42 2.31
C TYR A 139 1.94 14.36 3.51
N LEU A 140 0.76 14.87 3.82
CA LEU A 140 0.49 15.69 4.99
C LEU A 140 -0.32 14.84 5.98
N THR A 141 0.20 14.67 7.19
CA THR A 141 -0.41 13.80 8.21
C THR A 141 -0.71 14.56 9.50
N PRO A 142 -1.57 15.61 9.45
CA PRO A 142 -1.89 16.37 10.64
C PRO A 142 -2.65 15.53 11.67
N GLN A 143 -2.22 15.63 12.92
CA GLN A 143 -2.90 15.09 14.08
C GLN A 143 -3.57 16.25 14.83
N PHE A 144 -4.90 16.30 14.84
CA PHE A 144 -5.66 17.40 15.44
C PHE A 144 -5.91 17.18 16.94
N THR A 145 -6.21 15.93 17.31
CA THR A 145 -6.38 15.48 18.70
C THR A 145 -5.84 14.06 18.83
N ASP A 146 -5.85 13.48 20.02
CA ASP A 146 -5.44 12.08 20.25
C ASP A 146 -6.23 11.08 19.39
N ARG A 147 -7.43 11.46 18.92
CA ARG A 147 -8.33 10.59 18.15
C ARG A 147 -8.59 11.07 16.73
N THR A 148 -8.40 12.36 16.43
CA THR A 148 -8.71 12.92 15.11
C THR A 148 -7.45 13.27 14.34
N LYS A 149 -7.38 12.81 13.11
CA LYS A 149 -6.24 12.97 12.21
C LYS A 149 -6.70 13.14 10.76
N ALA A 150 -5.81 13.59 9.90
CA ALA A 150 -6.05 13.54 8.47
C ALA A 150 -4.86 12.91 7.74
N LEU A 151 -5.10 12.49 6.52
CA LEU A 151 -4.09 12.11 5.56
C LEU A 151 -4.45 12.79 4.24
N ILE A 152 -3.57 13.66 3.78
CA ILE A 152 -3.72 14.39 2.53
C ILE A 152 -2.52 14.02 1.66
N GLU A 153 -2.78 13.63 0.43
CA GLU A 153 -1.74 13.29 -0.55
C GLU A 153 -1.98 14.08 -1.83
N LEU A 154 -0.96 14.82 -2.23
CA LEU A 154 -0.91 15.58 -3.46
C LEU A 154 0.18 14.99 -4.34
N ALA A 155 -0.16 14.59 -5.56
CA ALA A 155 0.76 14.11 -6.56
C ALA A 155 0.91 15.10 -7.72
N PHE A 156 2.14 15.26 -8.18
CA PHE A 156 2.53 15.98 -9.38
C PHE A 156 3.18 14.96 -10.31
N GLU A 157 2.51 14.62 -11.39
CA GLU A 157 2.94 13.56 -12.28
C GLU A 157 3.35 14.08 -13.65
N GLY A 158 4.48 13.60 -14.15
CA GLY A 158 4.90 13.88 -15.51
C GLY A 158 4.09 13.05 -16.50
N ASP A 159 3.19 13.69 -17.24
CA ASP A 159 2.56 13.09 -18.42
C ASP A 159 3.46 13.31 -19.63
N SER A 160 4.23 12.29 -19.97
CA SER A 160 5.16 12.35 -21.09
C SER A 160 4.46 12.37 -22.46
N ALA A 161 3.22 11.91 -22.55
CA ALA A 161 2.44 11.92 -23.79
C ALA A 161 1.87 13.32 -24.05
N ALA A 162 1.32 13.97 -23.03
CA ALA A 162 0.81 15.34 -23.13
C ALA A 162 1.91 16.39 -23.01
N GLY A 163 3.10 16.06 -22.50
CA GLY A 163 4.21 16.99 -22.26
C GLY A 163 3.91 18.00 -21.15
N VAL A 164 3.09 17.62 -20.17
CA VAL A 164 2.65 18.48 -19.06
C VAL A 164 2.89 17.80 -17.71
N ILE A 165 2.79 18.56 -16.64
CA ILE A 165 2.73 18.03 -15.28
C ILE A 165 1.27 18.08 -14.84
N ALA A 166 0.68 16.91 -14.60
CA ALA A 166 -0.64 16.80 -13.99
C ALA A 166 -0.54 16.98 -12.47
N THR A 167 -1.61 17.47 -11.85
CA THR A 167 -1.71 17.61 -10.40
C THR A 167 -2.95 16.87 -9.94
N ASP A 168 -2.78 15.90 -9.04
CA ASP A 168 -3.86 15.08 -8.53
C ASP A 168 -3.95 15.12 -7.01
N LEU A 169 -5.19 15.21 -6.52
CA LEU A 169 -5.50 15.00 -5.11
C LEU A 169 -5.76 13.51 -4.90
N GLU A 170 -4.73 12.77 -4.55
CA GLU A 170 -4.77 11.33 -4.42
C GLU A 170 -5.57 10.88 -3.21
N ARG A 171 -5.28 11.46 -2.06
CA ARG A 171 -6.02 11.20 -0.82
C ARG A 171 -6.42 12.49 -0.12
N LEU A 172 -7.63 12.46 0.39
CA LEU A 172 -8.15 13.47 1.32
C LEU A 172 -9.03 12.73 2.32
N GLN A 173 -8.43 12.29 3.42
CA GLN A 173 -9.08 11.44 4.42
C GLN A 173 -9.06 12.12 5.78
N PHE A 174 -10.20 12.13 6.45
CA PHE A 174 -10.34 12.52 7.85
C PHE A 174 -10.62 11.27 8.67
N GLY A 175 -9.74 11.00 9.64
CA GLY A 175 -9.76 9.80 10.46
C GLY A 175 -10.18 10.07 11.90
N TYR A 176 -10.98 9.17 12.44
CA TYR A 176 -11.32 9.10 13.86
C TYR A 176 -10.90 7.75 14.42
N SER A 177 -9.94 7.73 15.34
CA SER A 177 -9.52 6.51 16.05
C SER A 177 -10.53 6.17 17.12
N VAL A 178 -11.34 5.14 16.87
CA VAL A 178 -12.34 4.63 17.83
C VAL A 178 -11.63 4.01 19.02
N ASN A 179 -10.60 3.21 18.74
CA ASN A 179 -9.67 2.60 19.67
C ASN A 179 -8.37 2.19 18.94
N ASP A 180 -7.46 1.50 19.63
CA ASP A 180 -6.18 1.08 19.06
C ASP A 180 -6.31 0.06 17.90
N ALA A 181 -7.45 -0.61 17.80
CA ALA A 181 -7.72 -1.62 16.78
C ALA A 181 -8.54 -1.11 15.60
N ALA A 182 -9.13 0.11 15.69
CA ALA A 182 -10.06 0.61 14.68
C ALA A 182 -9.96 2.12 14.47
N THR A 183 -9.82 2.52 13.22
CA THR A 183 -9.94 3.91 12.76
C THR A 183 -11.01 3.97 11.67
N LEU A 184 -11.94 4.92 11.79
CA LEU A 184 -12.90 5.26 10.75
C LEU A 184 -12.38 6.45 9.95
N TRP A 185 -12.40 6.34 8.64
CA TRP A 185 -11.98 7.37 7.70
C TRP A 185 -13.15 7.79 6.82
N LEU A 186 -13.22 9.07 6.53
CA LEU A 186 -14.17 9.67 5.59
C LEU A 186 -13.40 10.49 4.56
N GLY A 187 -13.70 10.31 3.29
CA GLY A 187 -13.11 11.09 2.21
C GLY A 187 -12.67 10.24 1.01
N ARG A 188 -11.65 10.72 0.29
CA ARG A 188 -11.02 10.02 -0.84
C ARG A 188 -9.83 9.21 -0.33
N PHE A 189 -9.84 7.92 -0.63
CA PHE A 189 -8.81 6.97 -0.20
C PHE A 189 -8.46 5.99 -1.33
N HIS A 190 -7.30 5.35 -1.19
CA HIS A 190 -6.94 4.23 -2.07
C HIS A 190 -7.82 3.04 -1.75
N THR A 191 -8.45 2.48 -2.77
CA THR A 191 -9.33 1.32 -2.61
C THR A 191 -8.53 0.16 -2.04
N PRO A 192 -8.83 -0.34 -0.85
CA PRO A 192 -8.03 -1.37 -0.21
C PRO A 192 -8.35 -2.76 -0.77
N PHE A 193 -7.69 -3.11 -1.86
CA PHE A 193 -7.68 -4.46 -2.41
C PHE A 193 -6.23 -4.93 -2.58
N GLY A 194 -6.00 -6.24 -2.41
CA GLY A 194 -4.67 -6.80 -2.48
C GLY A 194 -3.70 -6.24 -1.44
N PHE A 195 -2.43 -6.39 -1.70
CA PHE A 195 -1.32 -5.84 -0.92
C PHE A 195 -0.68 -4.64 -1.63
N TRP A 196 -0.40 -4.74 -2.93
CA TRP A 196 0.36 -3.74 -3.68
C TRP A 196 -0.28 -2.35 -3.61
N ASN A 197 -1.58 -2.27 -3.86
CA ASN A 197 -2.28 -0.97 -3.90
C ASN A 197 -2.31 -0.25 -2.55
N THR A 198 -2.21 -0.99 -1.44
CA THR A 198 -2.17 -0.41 -0.09
C THR A 198 -0.76 -0.12 0.40
N ALA A 199 0.25 -0.90 -0.04
CA ALA A 199 1.62 -0.80 0.46
C ALA A 199 2.51 0.16 -0.34
N TYR A 200 2.34 0.20 -1.68
CA TYR A 200 3.32 0.87 -2.56
C TYR A 200 2.73 2.02 -3.40
N HIS A 201 1.56 2.52 -3.11
CA HIS A 201 0.85 3.45 -3.99
C HIS A 201 1.81 4.43 -4.71
N HIS A 202 2.07 5.65 -4.32
CA HIS A 202 3.06 6.51 -4.98
C HIS A 202 4.50 6.36 -4.42
N GLY A 203 4.77 5.25 -3.77
CA GLY A 203 6.06 4.99 -3.14
C GLY A 203 7.13 4.47 -4.10
N ALA A 204 7.50 5.22 -5.14
CA ALA A 204 8.53 4.80 -6.09
C ALA A 204 9.86 4.40 -5.41
N GLN A 205 10.23 5.03 -4.30
CA GLN A 205 11.44 4.67 -3.55
C GLN A 205 11.25 3.35 -2.77
N ILE A 206 10.07 3.05 -2.21
CA ILE A 206 9.85 1.87 -1.36
C ILE A 206 9.52 0.60 -2.17
N GLN A 207 8.87 0.71 -3.34
CA GLN A 207 8.63 -0.46 -4.17
C GLN A 207 9.93 -0.94 -4.84
N THR A 208 10.10 -2.24 -5.00
CA THR A 208 11.31 -2.84 -5.57
C THR A 208 11.40 -2.61 -7.07
N SER A 209 10.32 -2.82 -7.81
CA SER A 209 10.30 -2.67 -9.26
C SER A 209 10.21 -1.20 -9.71
N VAL A 210 10.55 -0.93 -10.95
CA VAL A 210 10.34 0.39 -11.58
C VAL A 210 8.85 0.58 -11.86
N LEU A 211 8.25 -0.36 -12.59
CA LEU A 211 6.84 -0.30 -12.95
C LEU A 211 5.99 -1.15 -12.00
N ARG A 212 4.74 -0.72 -11.80
CA ARG A 212 3.72 -1.49 -11.12
C ARG A 212 3.33 -2.73 -11.94
N PRO A 213 2.72 -3.78 -11.34
CA PRO A 213 2.01 -4.78 -12.13
C PRO A 213 0.93 -4.09 -12.96
N ARG A 214 0.94 -4.30 -14.29
CA ARG A 214 0.19 -3.48 -15.25
C ARG A 214 -1.32 -3.44 -14.99
N PHE A 215 -1.93 -4.54 -14.58
CA PHE A 215 -3.39 -4.59 -14.38
C PHE A 215 -3.86 -3.83 -13.13
N ILE A 216 -2.98 -3.57 -12.16
CA ILE A 216 -3.20 -2.73 -10.97
C ILE A 216 -2.41 -1.43 -11.03
N ASP A 217 -2.03 -0.99 -12.21
CA ASP A 217 -1.50 0.36 -12.41
C ASP A 217 -2.59 1.41 -12.12
N PHE A 218 -2.24 2.67 -12.08
CA PHE A 218 -3.21 3.75 -11.90
C PHE A 218 -4.17 3.81 -13.08
N GLU A 219 -5.36 4.36 -12.87
CA GLU A 219 -6.43 4.41 -13.86
C GLU A 219 -5.98 5.14 -15.13
N ASP A 220 -5.29 6.26 -14.99
CA ASP A 220 -4.74 7.08 -16.09
C ASP A 220 -3.54 6.43 -16.78
N LYS A 221 -2.87 5.46 -16.14
CA LYS A 221 -1.75 4.68 -16.68
C LYS A 221 -2.16 3.32 -17.24
N GLY A 222 -3.46 3.08 -17.28
CA GLY A 222 -4.05 1.90 -17.88
C GLY A 222 -4.28 0.73 -16.93
N GLY A 223 -4.39 0.98 -15.65
CA GLY A 223 -4.91 0.03 -14.69
C GLY A 223 -6.36 -0.33 -14.98
N ILE A 224 -6.71 -1.59 -14.77
CA ILE A 224 -8.07 -2.10 -15.00
C ILE A 224 -8.86 -2.32 -13.70
N VAL A 225 -8.29 -1.96 -12.57
CA VAL A 225 -8.90 -2.02 -11.24
C VAL A 225 -8.86 -0.62 -10.63
N PRO A 226 -9.98 -0.09 -10.11
CA PRO A 226 -10.03 1.29 -9.63
C PRO A 226 -9.16 1.46 -8.38
N ALA A 227 -8.13 2.30 -8.47
CA ALA A 227 -7.19 2.56 -7.39
C ALA A 227 -7.78 3.51 -6.33
N HIS A 228 -8.74 4.36 -6.69
CA HIS A 228 -9.29 5.40 -5.82
C HIS A 228 -10.78 5.24 -5.54
N MET A 229 -11.21 5.71 -4.37
CA MET A 229 -12.61 5.73 -3.97
C MET A 229 -12.92 6.93 -3.04
N VAL A 230 -14.13 7.45 -3.13
CA VAL A 230 -14.69 8.42 -2.17
C VAL A 230 -15.76 7.75 -1.35
N GLY A 231 -15.63 7.77 -0.02
CA GLY A 231 -16.57 7.08 0.85
C GLY A 231 -16.12 7.02 2.31
N VAL A 232 -16.49 5.94 2.96
CA VAL A 232 -16.14 5.60 4.35
C VAL A 232 -15.29 4.34 4.34
N LEU A 233 -14.21 4.35 5.11
CA LEU A 233 -13.30 3.23 5.30
C LEU A 233 -13.11 2.97 6.80
N ALA A 234 -13.31 1.74 7.23
CA ALA A 234 -12.90 1.25 8.55
C ALA A 234 -11.62 0.43 8.37
N SER A 235 -10.55 0.84 9.01
CA SER A 235 -9.27 0.14 8.96
C SER A 235 -8.73 -0.18 10.35
N GLY A 236 -7.98 -1.26 10.47
CA GLY A 236 -7.42 -1.60 11.76
C GLY A 236 -6.51 -2.81 11.77
N LEU A 237 -5.99 -3.05 12.98
CA LEU A 237 -5.06 -4.13 13.25
C LEU A 237 -5.41 -4.74 14.61
N ILE A 238 -5.69 -6.04 14.63
CA ILE A 238 -6.10 -6.78 15.82
C ILE A 238 -5.06 -7.86 16.12
N PRO A 239 -4.43 -7.86 17.30
CA PRO A 239 -3.57 -8.96 17.73
C PRO A 239 -4.39 -10.26 17.84
N VAL A 240 -3.97 -11.33 17.15
CA VAL A 240 -4.64 -12.64 17.20
C VAL A 240 -3.57 -13.73 17.27
N GLY A 241 -3.56 -14.49 18.33
CA GLY A 241 -2.55 -15.51 18.57
C GLY A 241 -1.14 -14.90 18.66
N LYS A 242 -0.22 -15.40 17.83
CA LYS A 242 1.15 -14.86 17.73
C LYS A 242 1.33 -13.79 16.66
N GLY A 243 0.28 -13.49 15.89
CA GLY A 243 0.32 -12.55 14.77
C GLY A 243 -0.73 -11.46 14.91
N LYS A 244 -1.06 -10.82 13.78
CA LYS A 244 -2.01 -9.71 13.74
C LYS A 244 -2.92 -9.85 12.52
N VAL A 245 -4.22 -9.71 12.73
CA VAL A 245 -5.20 -9.53 11.66
C VAL A 245 -5.18 -8.06 11.25
N VAL A 246 -5.02 -7.78 9.95
CA VAL A 246 -5.17 -6.47 9.33
C VAL A 246 -6.46 -6.47 8.54
N TYR A 247 -7.27 -5.44 8.67
CA TYR A 247 -8.54 -5.37 7.95
C TYR A 247 -8.84 -3.96 7.44
N ASP A 248 -9.50 -3.92 6.28
CA ASP A 248 -10.08 -2.74 5.67
C ASP A 248 -11.46 -3.07 5.15
N ALA A 249 -12.48 -2.37 5.63
CA ALA A 249 -13.85 -2.50 5.15
C ALA A 249 -14.35 -1.15 4.65
N TYR A 250 -14.94 -1.09 3.48
CA TYR A 250 -15.30 0.18 2.86
C TYR A 250 -16.66 0.18 2.20
N LEU A 251 -17.24 1.37 2.18
CA LEU A 251 -18.45 1.74 1.45
C LEU A 251 -18.19 3.06 0.75
N GLY A 252 -18.37 3.12 -0.56
CA GLY A 252 -18.09 4.34 -1.30
C GLY A 252 -18.85 4.47 -2.62
N ASN A 253 -18.51 5.51 -3.34
CA ASN A 253 -18.97 5.71 -4.69
C ASN A 253 -18.35 4.67 -5.63
N GLY A 254 -19.11 4.15 -6.57
CA GLY A 254 -18.60 3.24 -7.59
C GLY A 254 -17.70 3.97 -8.59
N SER A 255 -16.86 3.20 -9.26
CA SER A 255 -16.03 3.71 -10.37
C SER A 255 -16.86 3.87 -11.64
N ARG A 256 -16.35 4.61 -12.60
CA ARG A 256 -16.90 4.73 -13.94
C ARG A 256 -15.80 4.65 -14.98
N ILE A 257 -16.17 4.30 -16.21
CA ILE A 257 -15.27 4.31 -17.35
C ILE A 257 -15.68 5.49 -18.25
N VAL A 258 -14.73 6.34 -18.59
CA VAL A 258 -14.93 7.53 -19.42
C VAL A 258 -13.86 7.54 -20.50
N ASN A 259 -14.30 7.56 -21.77
CA ASN A 259 -13.39 7.61 -22.91
C ASN A 259 -12.25 6.58 -22.83
N ASP A 260 -12.64 5.31 -22.68
CA ASP A 260 -11.77 4.12 -22.69
C ASP A 260 -10.84 3.94 -21.49
N ALA A 261 -11.01 4.67 -20.39
CA ALA A 261 -10.26 4.51 -19.16
C ALA A 261 -11.16 4.56 -17.92
N LEU A 262 -10.75 3.94 -16.84
CA LEU A 262 -11.32 4.21 -15.53
C LEU A 262 -11.04 5.68 -15.17
N ASP A 263 -12.06 6.36 -14.65
CA ASP A 263 -11.92 7.77 -14.25
C ASP A 263 -11.18 7.87 -12.92
N PRO A 264 -9.94 8.43 -12.88
CA PRO A 264 -9.18 8.57 -11.65
C PRO A 264 -9.77 9.64 -10.71
N ASN A 265 -10.52 10.61 -11.26
CA ASN A 265 -10.95 11.82 -10.57
C ASN A 265 -12.43 11.81 -10.15
N ILE A 266 -12.94 10.66 -9.70
CA ILE A 266 -14.32 10.56 -9.22
C ILE A 266 -14.49 11.35 -7.93
N THR A 267 -15.24 12.44 -8.00
CA THR A 267 -15.61 13.27 -6.83
C THR A 267 -17.04 13.03 -6.35
N ARG A 268 -17.89 12.47 -7.22
CA ARG A 268 -19.29 12.17 -6.90
C ARG A 268 -19.75 10.90 -7.62
N ASP A 269 -20.79 10.28 -7.09
CA ASP A 269 -21.43 9.13 -7.72
C ASP A 269 -22.17 9.52 -9.01
N ASP A 270 -22.16 8.62 -9.98
CA ASP A 270 -22.92 8.70 -11.22
C ASP A 270 -24.16 7.77 -11.22
N ASN A 271 -24.35 7.02 -10.12
CA ASN A 271 -25.48 6.10 -9.94
C ASN A 271 -25.83 5.91 -8.46
N SER A 272 -26.97 5.28 -8.15
CA SER A 272 -27.42 5.07 -6.77
C SER A 272 -26.77 3.86 -6.07
N ASN A 273 -26.03 3.02 -6.79
CA ASN A 273 -25.42 1.81 -6.24
C ASN A 273 -24.04 2.13 -5.66
N LYS A 274 -23.84 1.79 -4.40
CA LYS A 274 -22.57 1.99 -3.72
C LYS A 274 -21.62 0.81 -3.96
N ALA A 275 -20.33 1.12 -4.00
CA ALA A 275 -19.28 0.12 -3.93
C ALA A 275 -19.10 -0.35 -2.50
N LEU A 276 -18.93 -1.65 -2.32
CA LEU A 276 -18.67 -2.29 -1.04
C LEU A 276 -17.43 -3.17 -1.19
N GLY A 277 -16.61 -3.24 -0.16
CA GLY A 277 -15.52 -4.21 -0.14
C GLY A 277 -14.94 -4.44 1.24
N LEU A 278 -14.17 -5.51 1.30
CA LEU A 278 -13.44 -5.98 2.48
C LEU A 278 -12.09 -6.52 2.02
N ASN A 279 -11.02 -6.09 2.66
CA ASN A 279 -9.69 -6.70 2.58
C ASN A 279 -9.31 -7.21 3.97
N LEU A 280 -8.91 -8.45 4.06
CA LEU A 280 -8.55 -9.10 5.32
C LEU A 280 -7.22 -9.84 5.15
N GLY A 281 -6.25 -9.51 6.00
CA GLY A 281 -4.94 -10.13 6.00
C GLY A 281 -4.51 -10.61 7.37
N TYR A 282 -3.54 -11.52 7.39
CA TYR A 282 -2.88 -11.98 8.60
C TYR A 282 -1.38 -11.82 8.48
N ARG A 283 -0.79 -11.01 9.35
CA ARG A 283 0.66 -10.85 9.51
C ARG A 283 1.15 -11.85 10.52
N PHE A 284 2.02 -12.75 10.07
CA PHE A 284 2.62 -13.75 10.92
C PHE A 284 3.76 -13.15 11.76
N SER A 285 4.12 -13.82 12.84
CA SER A 285 5.28 -13.48 13.68
C SER A 285 6.10 -14.73 14.04
N GLY A 286 7.21 -14.54 14.74
CA GLY A 286 8.12 -15.61 15.12
C GLY A 286 8.85 -16.19 13.90
N ARG A 287 8.80 -17.52 13.69
CA ARG A 287 9.50 -18.18 12.57
C ARG A 287 8.98 -17.79 11.19
N LEU A 288 7.76 -17.28 11.11
CA LEU A 288 7.11 -16.81 9.87
C LEU A 288 7.06 -15.27 9.82
N SER A 289 7.91 -14.58 10.60
CA SER A 289 8.03 -13.13 10.51
C SER A 289 8.34 -12.72 9.08
N GLY A 290 7.73 -11.63 8.63
CA GLY A 290 7.79 -11.19 7.23
C GLY A 290 6.72 -11.79 6.31
N LEU A 291 6.04 -12.89 6.70
CA LEU A 291 4.93 -13.43 5.94
C LEU A 291 3.64 -12.68 6.28
N GLN A 292 2.93 -12.25 5.24
CA GLN A 292 1.55 -11.79 5.29
C GLN A 292 0.75 -12.49 4.20
N THR A 293 -0.43 -13.01 4.55
CA THR A 293 -1.39 -13.56 3.58
C THR A 293 -2.73 -12.90 3.78
N GLY A 294 -3.51 -12.78 2.72
CA GLY A 294 -4.82 -12.17 2.84
C GLY A 294 -5.69 -12.40 1.60
N GLY A 295 -6.89 -11.86 1.68
CA GLY A 295 -7.85 -11.87 0.59
C GLY A 295 -8.76 -10.67 0.63
N HIS A 296 -9.34 -10.35 -0.51
CA HIS A 296 -10.27 -9.24 -0.65
C HIS A 296 -11.49 -9.64 -1.48
N ILE A 297 -12.58 -8.96 -1.20
CA ILE A 297 -13.83 -9.08 -1.97
C ILE A 297 -14.41 -7.69 -2.17
N SER A 298 -14.93 -7.42 -3.36
CA SER A 298 -15.65 -6.18 -3.63
C SER A 298 -16.79 -6.37 -4.62
N THR A 299 -17.77 -5.46 -4.56
CA THR A 299 -18.87 -5.37 -5.51
C THR A 299 -19.20 -3.92 -5.78
N GLN A 300 -19.43 -3.58 -7.05
CA GLN A 300 -19.85 -2.25 -7.46
C GLN A 300 -20.63 -2.29 -8.79
N GLN A 301 -21.34 -1.23 -9.10
CA GLN A 301 -21.84 -0.98 -10.44
C GLN A 301 -20.93 0.04 -11.12
N VAL A 302 -20.48 -0.29 -12.32
CA VAL A 302 -19.63 0.57 -13.16
C VAL A 302 -20.42 0.95 -14.40
N ASN A 303 -20.58 2.24 -14.63
CA ASN A 303 -21.14 2.80 -15.85
C ASN A 303 -20.01 3.18 -16.81
N SER A 304 -20.18 2.91 -18.09
CA SER A 304 -19.23 3.26 -19.16
C SER A 304 -19.81 4.33 -20.05
N TYR A 305 -19.02 5.36 -20.36
CA TYR A 305 -19.42 6.52 -21.16
C TYR A 305 -18.43 6.77 -22.30
N ALA A 306 -18.96 7.18 -23.46
CA ALA A 306 -18.17 7.74 -24.56
C ALA A 306 -18.85 9.00 -25.09
N GLY A 307 -18.08 10.08 -25.26
CA GLY A 307 -18.63 11.38 -25.69
C GLY A 307 -19.78 11.89 -24.81
N GLY A 308 -19.80 11.53 -23.53
CA GLY A 308 -20.86 11.87 -22.57
C GLY A 308 -22.10 10.97 -22.63
N ALA A 309 -22.21 10.07 -23.61
CA ALA A 309 -23.33 9.12 -23.71
C ALA A 309 -23.04 7.84 -22.91
N LEU A 310 -24.04 7.34 -22.17
CA LEU A 310 -23.95 6.06 -21.48
C LEU A 310 -23.93 4.90 -22.49
N LEU A 311 -22.86 4.14 -22.51
CA LEU A 311 -22.70 2.95 -23.36
C LEU A 311 -23.25 1.69 -22.70
N ASN A 312 -22.87 1.47 -21.43
CA ASN A 312 -23.13 0.23 -20.74
C ASN A 312 -23.13 0.41 -19.21
N ARG A 313 -23.77 -0.55 -18.51
CA ARG A 313 -23.74 -0.70 -17.06
C ARG A 313 -23.30 -2.11 -16.72
N THR A 314 -22.29 -2.25 -15.91
CA THR A 314 -21.77 -3.56 -15.50
C THR A 314 -21.74 -3.68 -13.97
N ARG A 315 -22.29 -4.76 -13.43
CA ARG A 315 -22.03 -5.18 -12.04
C ARG A 315 -20.67 -5.88 -12.02
N VAL A 316 -19.71 -5.28 -11.36
CA VAL A 316 -18.36 -5.84 -11.18
C VAL A 316 -18.27 -6.47 -9.80
N ASN A 317 -17.98 -7.77 -9.75
CA ASN A 317 -17.69 -8.49 -8.51
C ASN A 317 -16.26 -9.00 -8.61
N MET A 318 -15.43 -8.65 -7.65
CA MET A 318 -14.03 -9.02 -7.57
C MET A 318 -13.77 -9.81 -6.28
N LEU A 319 -13.05 -10.90 -6.40
CA LEU A 319 -12.50 -11.70 -5.30
C LEU A 319 -11.02 -11.89 -5.58
N GLY A 320 -10.19 -11.70 -4.59
CA GLY A 320 -8.76 -11.95 -4.76
C GLY A 320 -8.07 -12.42 -3.49
N GLY A 321 -6.82 -12.78 -3.66
CA GLY A 321 -5.95 -13.19 -2.56
C GLY A 321 -4.52 -12.79 -2.81
N TYR A 322 -3.75 -12.66 -1.75
CA TYR A 322 -2.34 -12.32 -1.81
C TYR A 322 -1.50 -13.08 -0.78
N ALA A 323 -0.24 -13.24 -1.11
CA ALA A 323 0.79 -13.71 -0.20
C ALA A 323 2.06 -12.89 -0.41
N VAL A 324 2.61 -12.37 0.67
CA VAL A 324 3.81 -11.53 0.70
C VAL A 324 4.76 -12.11 1.73
N TYR A 325 6.01 -12.22 1.36
CA TYR A 325 7.09 -12.59 2.28
C TYR A 325 8.25 -11.60 2.10
N GLU A 326 8.43 -10.75 3.11
CA GLU A 326 9.48 -9.74 3.18
C GLU A 326 10.32 -10.03 4.44
N ASN A 327 11.38 -10.79 4.24
CA ASN A 327 12.35 -11.10 5.30
C ASN A 327 13.71 -11.37 4.64
N GLU A 328 14.66 -10.50 4.91
CA GLU A 328 15.99 -10.59 4.31
C GLU A 328 16.55 -12.02 4.34
N PRO A 329 17.15 -12.46 3.21
CA PRO A 329 17.37 -11.70 1.97
C PRO A 329 16.22 -11.79 0.94
N TRP A 330 15.06 -12.36 1.27
CA TRP A 330 13.99 -12.66 0.34
C TRP A 330 12.89 -11.61 0.34
N GLU A 331 12.42 -11.24 -0.85
CA GLU A 331 11.17 -10.54 -1.11
C GLU A 331 10.34 -11.36 -2.10
N ILE A 332 9.13 -11.75 -1.70
CA ILE A 332 8.19 -12.45 -2.59
C ILE A 332 6.82 -11.80 -2.45
N ILE A 333 6.23 -11.36 -3.56
CA ILE A 333 4.92 -10.73 -3.60
C ILE A 333 4.10 -11.44 -4.67
N SER A 334 2.90 -11.91 -4.30
CA SER A 334 1.99 -12.58 -5.23
C SER A 334 0.56 -12.15 -4.96
N GLU A 335 -0.16 -11.81 -6.03
CA GLU A 335 -1.58 -11.48 -5.97
C GLU A 335 -2.35 -12.13 -7.12
N LEU A 336 -3.58 -12.53 -6.82
CA LEU A 336 -4.52 -13.13 -7.78
C LEU A 336 -5.90 -12.48 -7.63
N TYR A 337 -6.51 -12.12 -8.75
CA TYR A 337 -7.82 -11.48 -8.86
C TYR A 337 -8.73 -12.28 -9.77
N SER A 338 -9.95 -12.52 -9.33
CA SER A 338 -11.01 -13.16 -10.09
C SER A 338 -12.18 -12.18 -10.21
N PHE A 339 -12.67 -11.99 -11.41
CA PHE A 339 -13.80 -11.13 -11.72
C PHE A 339 -15.00 -11.97 -12.17
N ARG A 340 -16.17 -11.68 -11.62
CA ARG A 340 -17.45 -12.23 -12.05
C ARG A 340 -18.40 -11.08 -12.33
N ASN A 341 -18.36 -10.62 -13.56
CA ASN A 341 -19.08 -9.43 -13.99
C ASN A 341 -20.42 -9.80 -14.64
N LYS A 342 -21.39 -8.91 -14.47
CA LYS A 342 -22.72 -9.05 -15.10
C LYS A 342 -23.06 -7.80 -15.86
N ASP A 343 -23.37 -7.95 -17.14
CA ASP A 343 -23.94 -6.89 -17.95
C ASP A 343 -25.36 -6.55 -17.46
N LEU A 344 -25.56 -5.32 -17.01
CA LEU A 344 -26.86 -4.81 -16.55
C LEU A 344 -27.64 -4.11 -17.66
N SER A 345 -27.01 -3.83 -18.81
CA SER A 345 -27.64 -3.32 -20.01
C SER A 345 -28.28 -4.43 -20.86
N GLY A 346 -28.01 -5.70 -20.52
CA GLY A 346 -28.74 -6.85 -21.01
C GLY A 346 -28.19 -7.51 -22.28
N GLY A 347 -27.05 -7.02 -22.82
CA GLY A 347 -26.54 -7.51 -24.11
C GLY A 347 -25.74 -8.81 -24.04
N THR A 348 -24.88 -8.97 -23.03
CA THR A 348 -23.82 -10.01 -23.04
C THR A 348 -23.85 -11.01 -21.88
N GLY A 349 -24.64 -10.76 -20.83
CA GLY A 349 -24.84 -11.67 -19.71
C GLY A 349 -23.75 -11.64 -18.64
N ASN A 350 -23.30 -12.83 -18.20
CA ASN A 350 -22.30 -12.97 -17.15
C ASN A 350 -20.94 -13.35 -17.75
N HIS A 351 -19.87 -12.76 -17.22
CA HIS A 351 -18.50 -12.98 -17.66
C HIS A 351 -17.61 -13.33 -16.50
N SER A 352 -16.60 -14.14 -16.77
CA SER A 352 -15.54 -14.51 -15.81
C SER A 352 -14.18 -14.15 -16.40
N SER A 353 -13.34 -13.52 -15.59
CA SER A 353 -11.99 -13.08 -15.95
C SER A 353 -11.07 -13.24 -14.75
N TRP A 354 -9.77 -13.24 -14.98
CA TRP A 354 -8.79 -13.24 -13.90
C TRP A 354 -7.52 -12.48 -14.30
N ALA A 355 -6.80 -12.01 -13.29
CA ALA A 355 -5.52 -11.35 -13.40
C ALA A 355 -4.65 -11.73 -12.20
N GLY A 356 -3.34 -11.74 -12.38
CA GLY A 356 -2.43 -12.02 -11.27
C GLY A 356 -0.98 -11.81 -11.63
N PHE A 357 -0.16 -11.73 -10.60
CA PHE A 357 1.29 -11.66 -10.74
C PHE A 357 1.99 -12.39 -9.58
N VAL A 358 3.25 -12.71 -9.81
CA VAL A 358 4.22 -13.09 -8.79
C VAL A 358 5.54 -12.37 -9.07
N GLN A 359 6.10 -11.75 -8.04
CA GLN A 359 7.41 -11.10 -8.03
C GLN A 359 8.27 -11.78 -6.98
N GLY A 360 9.51 -12.04 -7.30
CA GLY A 360 10.50 -12.56 -6.35
C GLY A 360 11.81 -11.80 -6.50
N GLY A 361 12.41 -11.41 -5.38
CA GLY A 361 13.70 -10.75 -5.27
C GLY A 361 14.60 -11.42 -4.24
N TYR A 362 15.90 -11.24 -4.37
CA TYR A 362 16.91 -11.72 -3.44
C TYR A 362 17.97 -10.66 -3.19
N GLY A 363 18.03 -10.17 -1.94
CA GLY A 363 18.97 -9.14 -1.51
C GLY A 363 20.38 -9.68 -1.22
N PHE A 364 21.39 -8.97 -1.68
CA PHE A 364 22.78 -9.20 -1.29
C PHE A 364 23.54 -7.86 -1.24
N GLY A 365 23.95 -7.48 -0.05
CA GLY A 365 24.46 -6.11 0.20
C GLY A 365 23.38 -5.09 -0.21
N ASP A 366 23.76 -4.07 -0.95
CA ASP A 366 22.88 -3.00 -1.42
C ASP A 366 22.08 -3.35 -2.69
N TRP A 367 22.22 -4.57 -3.20
CA TRP A 367 21.62 -5.03 -4.46
C TRP A 367 20.43 -5.94 -4.21
N LEU A 368 19.33 -5.70 -4.91
CA LEU A 368 18.12 -6.54 -4.92
C LEU A 368 17.69 -6.80 -6.37
N PRO A 369 18.27 -7.80 -7.06
CA PRO A 369 17.71 -8.31 -8.31
C PRO A 369 16.36 -8.97 -8.07
N TYR A 370 15.46 -8.82 -9.05
CA TYR A 370 14.12 -9.38 -8.99
C TYR A 370 13.62 -9.81 -10.36
N ALA A 371 12.62 -10.69 -10.34
CA ALA A 371 11.86 -11.07 -11.51
C ALA A 371 10.37 -11.04 -11.21
N ARG A 372 9.53 -10.63 -12.19
CA ARG A 372 8.07 -10.64 -12.09
C ARG A 372 7.44 -11.29 -13.30
N LEU A 373 6.42 -12.11 -13.03
CA LEU A 373 5.55 -12.71 -14.03
C LEU A 373 4.13 -12.17 -13.81
N GLU A 374 3.52 -11.66 -14.87
CA GLU A 374 2.14 -11.17 -14.85
C GLU A 374 1.33 -11.87 -15.94
N LYS A 375 0.07 -12.15 -15.64
CA LYS A 375 -0.86 -12.68 -16.64
C LYS A 375 -2.28 -12.23 -16.36
N THR A 376 -3.00 -11.89 -17.42
CA THR A 376 -4.43 -11.67 -17.39
C THR A 376 -5.13 -12.56 -18.42
N SER A 377 -6.36 -12.93 -18.12
CA SER A 377 -7.28 -13.61 -19.04
C SER A 377 -8.63 -12.93 -18.88
N LEU A 378 -8.90 -11.97 -19.76
CA LEU A 378 -10.06 -11.10 -19.70
C LEU A 378 -11.05 -11.48 -20.81
N SER A 379 -12.33 -11.57 -20.46
CA SER A 379 -13.39 -11.92 -21.41
C SER A 379 -13.56 -10.80 -22.44
N LYS A 380 -13.50 -11.15 -23.71
CA LYS A 380 -13.67 -10.23 -24.85
C LYS A 380 -15.11 -9.69 -25.01
N ASN A 381 -16.07 -10.29 -24.30
CA ASN A 381 -17.49 -9.89 -24.32
C ASN A 381 -17.89 -9.15 -23.03
N ASP A 382 -16.97 -8.96 -22.09
CA ASP A 382 -17.23 -8.26 -20.86
C ASP A 382 -17.09 -6.75 -21.08
N SER A 383 -18.19 -6.03 -21.05
CA SER A 383 -18.24 -4.59 -21.29
C SER A 383 -17.37 -3.78 -20.32
N TYR A 384 -17.12 -4.30 -19.11
CA TYR A 384 -16.21 -3.65 -18.17
C TYR A 384 -14.78 -3.59 -18.71
N PHE A 385 -14.29 -4.70 -19.31
CA PHE A 385 -12.94 -4.72 -19.88
C PHE A 385 -12.88 -4.17 -21.30
N VAL A 386 -13.88 -4.49 -22.13
CA VAL A 386 -13.90 -4.04 -23.54
C VAL A 386 -13.92 -2.52 -23.66
N ASN A 387 -14.61 -1.85 -22.73
CA ASN A 387 -14.70 -0.38 -22.69
C ASN A 387 -13.46 0.30 -22.06
N GLN A 388 -12.40 -0.45 -21.80
CA GLN A 388 -11.11 0.08 -21.37
C GLN A 388 -10.05 -0.27 -22.41
N ALA A 389 -9.28 0.70 -22.88
CA ALA A 389 -8.21 0.49 -23.85
C ALA A 389 -7.20 -0.57 -23.36
N SER A 390 -6.89 -0.56 -22.07
CA SER A 390 -6.01 -1.51 -21.39
C SER A 390 -6.66 -2.83 -20.98
N GLY A 391 -8.00 -2.96 -21.15
CA GLY A 391 -8.78 -4.12 -20.76
C GLY A 391 -8.58 -5.33 -21.69
N ARG A 392 -7.36 -5.69 -22.00
CA ARG A 392 -6.97 -6.78 -22.90
C ARG A 392 -6.15 -7.83 -22.16
N SER A 393 -6.28 -9.10 -22.58
CA SER A 393 -5.46 -10.20 -22.05
C SER A 393 -4.00 -10.00 -22.44
N TYR A 394 -3.11 -10.22 -21.48
CA TYR A 394 -1.67 -10.17 -21.72
C TYR A 394 -0.90 -11.14 -20.84
N SER A 395 0.35 -11.38 -21.21
CA SER A 395 1.40 -11.95 -20.35
C SER A 395 2.59 -11.00 -20.36
N ARG A 396 3.18 -10.74 -19.18
CA ARG A 396 4.35 -9.85 -19.03
C ARG A 396 5.41 -10.51 -18.18
N TYR A 397 6.64 -10.34 -18.60
CA TYR A 397 7.85 -10.77 -17.91
C TYR A 397 8.67 -9.52 -17.61
N ALA A 398 9.03 -9.32 -16.37
CA ALA A 398 9.92 -8.26 -15.94
C ALA A 398 11.16 -8.85 -15.26
N LEU A 399 12.31 -8.29 -15.57
CA LEU A 399 13.58 -8.54 -14.89
C LEU A 399 14.17 -7.19 -14.52
N GLY A 400 14.62 -7.06 -13.29
CA GLY A 400 15.18 -5.80 -12.83
C GLY A 400 16.14 -5.96 -11.67
N VAL A 401 16.72 -4.84 -11.30
CA VAL A 401 17.59 -4.71 -10.15
C VAL A 401 17.34 -3.37 -9.47
N ARG A 402 17.24 -3.39 -8.16
CA ARG A 402 17.25 -2.23 -7.28
C ARG A 402 18.60 -2.15 -6.59
N TYR A 403 19.16 -0.96 -6.47
CA TYR A 403 20.39 -0.64 -5.76
C TYR A 403 20.13 0.44 -4.73
N GLU A 404 20.39 0.15 -3.45
CA GLU A 404 20.25 1.08 -2.35
C GLU A 404 21.46 2.01 -2.31
N LEU A 405 21.27 3.30 -2.62
CA LEU A 405 22.33 4.31 -2.44
C LEU A 405 22.47 4.70 -0.95
N ASN A 406 21.35 4.82 -0.28
CA ASN A 406 21.20 5.05 1.16
C ASN A 406 19.71 4.86 1.54
N GLU A 407 19.36 5.10 2.80
CA GLU A 407 17.98 4.95 3.28
C GLU A 407 16.94 5.85 2.59
N TYR A 408 17.36 6.93 1.90
CA TYR A 408 16.48 7.91 1.23
C TYR A 408 16.44 7.73 -0.29
N ALA A 409 17.42 7.08 -0.90
CA ALA A 409 17.61 7.11 -2.35
C ALA A 409 17.96 5.75 -2.93
N VAL A 410 17.36 5.42 -4.07
CA VAL A 410 17.57 4.17 -4.81
C VAL A 410 17.78 4.40 -6.30
N LEU A 411 18.55 3.52 -6.93
CA LEU A 411 18.63 3.38 -8.38
C LEU A 411 17.96 2.07 -8.79
N LYS A 412 17.23 2.08 -9.91
CA LYS A 412 16.61 0.87 -10.44
C LYS A 412 16.77 0.77 -11.93
N LEU A 413 16.91 -0.47 -12.39
CA LEU A 413 16.84 -0.85 -13.81
C LEU A 413 15.81 -1.95 -13.95
N GLU A 414 14.97 -1.86 -14.99
CA GLU A 414 13.95 -2.87 -15.28
C GLU A 414 13.83 -3.05 -16.80
N ALA A 415 13.76 -4.30 -17.24
CA ALA A 415 13.44 -4.67 -18.61
C ALA A 415 12.19 -5.53 -18.63
N ASN A 416 11.25 -5.21 -19.52
CA ASN A 416 9.97 -5.86 -19.63
C ASN A 416 9.72 -6.37 -21.05
N ARG A 417 9.07 -7.52 -21.13
CA ARG A 417 8.46 -8.03 -22.35
C ARG A 417 6.98 -8.29 -22.12
N THR A 418 6.13 -7.60 -22.87
CA THR A 418 4.68 -7.79 -22.86
C THR A 418 4.23 -8.46 -24.15
N ARG A 419 3.33 -9.45 -24.03
CA ARG A 419 2.67 -10.13 -25.12
C ARG A 419 1.17 -9.96 -25.00
N GLN A 420 0.53 -9.45 -26.06
CA GLN A 420 -0.92 -9.25 -26.16
C GLN A 420 -1.45 -10.03 -27.38
N PRO A 421 -1.83 -11.30 -27.21
CA PRO A 421 -2.15 -12.17 -28.36
C PRO A 421 -3.39 -11.72 -29.14
N ASP A 422 -4.21 -10.87 -28.54
CA ASP A 422 -5.48 -10.39 -29.11
C ASP A 422 -5.37 -9.05 -29.84
N GLN A 423 -4.16 -8.50 -29.94
CA GLN A 423 -3.90 -7.23 -30.63
C GLN A 423 -2.87 -7.43 -31.75
N THR A 424 -3.13 -6.87 -32.92
CA THR A 424 -2.13 -6.78 -33.98
C THR A 424 -1.01 -5.89 -33.50
N ASP A 425 0.24 -6.36 -33.61
CA ASP A 425 1.44 -5.65 -33.12
C ASP A 425 1.41 -5.34 -31.58
N GLY A 426 0.65 -6.14 -30.83
CA GLY A 426 0.51 -5.96 -29.39
C GLY A 426 1.70 -6.38 -28.54
N ASP A 427 2.71 -7.04 -29.15
CA ASP A 427 3.95 -7.46 -28.46
C ASP A 427 4.94 -6.32 -28.43
N TYR A 428 5.52 -6.03 -27.24
CA TYR A 428 6.53 -4.99 -27.10
C TYR A 428 7.53 -5.27 -25.97
N ASN A 429 8.68 -4.60 -26.05
CA ASN A 429 9.71 -4.62 -25.00
C ASN A 429 9.92 -3.20 -24.48
N GLU A 430 10.26 -3.11 -23.19
CA GLU A 430 10.56 -1.84 -22.52
C GLU A 430 11.82 -1.99 -21.69
N ALA A 431 12.57 -0.92 -21.56
CA ALA A 431 13.68 -0.80 -20.64
C ALA A 431 13.55 0.53 -19.89
N TRP A 432 13.74 0.49 -18.58
CA TRP A 432 13.57 1.63 -17.69
C TRP A 432 14.76 1.77 -16.75
N PHE A 433 15.19 3.00 -16.56
CA PHE A 433 16.05 3.44 -15.46
C PHE A 433 15.27 4.40 -14.60
N GLN A 434 15.39 4.30 -13.28
CA GLN A 434 14.74 5.17 -12.32
C GLN A 434 15.70 5.53 -11.19
N TYR A 435 15.76 6.81 -10.85
CA TYR A 435 16.29 7.32 -9.59
C TYR A 435 15.11 7.79 -8.74
N ALA A 436 14.94 7.22 -7.57
CA ALA A 436 13.82 7.53 -6.69
C ALA A 436 14.29 7.87 -5.29
N ILE A 437 13.64 8.86 -4.68
CA ILE A 437 13.95 9.33 -3.33
C ILE A 437 12.70 9.38 -2.46
N ARG A 438 12.91 9.33 -1.15
CA ARG A 438 11.95 9.71 -0.11
C ARG A 438 12.53 10.81 0.77
N PHE A 439 11.69 11.65 1.36
CA PHE A 439 12.08 12.75 2.24
C PHE A 439 10.99 13.05 3.29
#